data_59adbe495c5a19577501496cad9d8bbb
#
_entry.id   59adbe495c5a19577501496cad9d8bbb
#
_cell.length_a   1.000
_cell.length_b   1.000
_cell.length_c   1.000
_cell.angle_alpha   90.00
_cell.angle_beta   90.00
_cell.angle_gamma   90.00
#
_symmetry.space_group_name_H-M   'P 1'
#
loop_
_entity.id
_entity.type
_entity.pdbx_description
1 polymer ?
#
loop_
_entity_poly.entity_id
_entity_poly.type
_entity_poly.pdbx_seq_one_letter_code
_entity_poly.pdbx_strand_id
1 'polypeptide(L)'
;MKIHIESKFLAHEGGTKFYEVVEFWNTEQSKYVVVKRWGANGSVGQKSIEAFSVLRKAQQHADKTVSSKVSRGYEITPSSYGLHGIGASEVSVDDGAINRLVRDHYGSGEEILEELGLFEREIDPDEGEIVYEEPEPEPERGEEWGSW
;
A
#
# COMPACT_ATOMS: atom_id res chain seq x y z
N MET A 1 -12.73 -12.49 -11.26
CA MET A 1 -11.94 -12.35 -10.04
C MET A 1 -12.01 -10.94 -9.50
N LYS A 2 -12.04 -10.81 -8.20
CA LYS A 2 -12.07 -9.50 -7.57
C LYS A 2 -10.98 -9.42 -6.53
N ILE A 3 -10.46 -8.22 -6.35
CA ILE A 3 -9.46 -7.92 -5.33
C ILE A 3 -10.16 -7.14 -4.23
N HIS A 4 -10.03 -7.61 -3.00
CA HIS A 4 -10.57 -6.89 -1.86
C HIS A 4 -9.56 -5.83 -1.45
N ILE A 5 -10.05 -4.63 -1.19
CA ILE A 5 -9.20 -3.49 -0.82
C ILE A 5 -9.70 -2.90 0.47
N GLU A 6 -8.81 -2.73 1.44
CA GLU A 6 -9.11 -1.99 2.65
C GLU A 6 -8.09 -0.88 2.81
N SER A 7 -8.55 0.33 2.97
CA SER A 7 -7.71 1.50 3.01
C SER A 7 -7.94 2.29 4.29
N LYS A 8 -6.85 2.70 4.93
CA LYS A 8 -6.90 3.59 6.08
C LYS A 8 -5.97 4.76 5.82
N PHE A 9 -6.52 5.95 5.92
CA PHE A 9 -5.76 7.17 5.76
C PHE A 9 -5.62 7.84 7.11
N LEU A 10 -4.41 8.19 7.48
CA LEU A 10 -4.12 8.79 8.76
C LEU A 10 -3.52 10.17 8.54
N ALA A 11 -4.03 11.13 9.30
CA ALA A 11 -3.52 12.49 9.26
C ALA A 11 -2.78 12.77 10.56
N HIS A 12 -1.62 13.40 10.45
CA HIS A 12 -0.87 13.76 11.64
C HIS A 12 -1.51 14.95 12.34
N GLU A 13 -1.48 14.95 13.64
CA GLU A 13 -2.12 16.01 14.42
C GLU A 13 -1.55 17.39 14.10
N GLY A 14 -0.32 17.46 13.60
CA GLY A 14 0.27 18.71 13.17
C GLY A 14 -0.29 19.23 11.85
N GLY A 15 -1.06 18.40 11.13
CA GLY A 15 -1.74 18.84 9.91
C GLY A 15 -0.88 18.94 8.67
N THR A 16 0.37 18.49 8.71
CA THR A 16 1.28 18.68 7.59
C THR A 16 1.67 17.43 6.85
N LYS A 17 1.38 16.26 7.43
CA LYS A 17 1.80 15.00 6.83
C LYS A 17 0.75 13.92 6.99
N PHE A 18 0.86 12.89 6.16
CA PHE A 18 -0.11 11.80 6.16
C PHE A 18 0.61 10.46 6.20
N TYR A 19 -0.15 9.43 6.51
CA TYR A 19 0.28 8.05 6.40
C TYR A 19 -0.91 7.22 5.93
N GLU A 20 -0.69 6.39 4.91
CA GLU A 20 -1.78 5.59 4.35
C GLU A 20 -1.38 4.12 4.34
N VAL A 21 -2.30 3.26 4.76
CA VAL A 21 -2.10 1.82 4.74
C VAL A 21 -3.22 1.21 3.92
N VAL A 22 -2.87 0.49 2.89
CA VAL A 22 -3.85 -0.16 2.02
C VAL A 22 -3.52 -1.63 1.92
N GLU A 23 -4.52 -2.47 2.16
CA GLU A 23 -4.41 -3.90 1.98
C GLU A 23 -5.11 -4.31 0.70
N PHE A 24 -4.43 -5.14 -0.09
CA PHE A 24 -5.00 -5.72 -1.30
C PHE A 24 -4.99 -7.23 -1.11
N TRP A 25 -6.16 -7.85 -1.22
CA TRP A 25 -6.29 -9.29 -1.02
C TRP A 25 -6.69 -9.99 -2.30
N ASN A 26 -5.78 -10.81 -2.83
CA ASN A 26 -6.10 -11.73 -3.92
C ASN A 26 -6.25 -13.11 -3.31
N THR A 27 -7.44 -13.41 -2.83
CA THR A 27 -7.72 -14.63 -2.11
C THR A 27 -7.58 -15.86 -3.00
N GLU A 28 -7.92 -15.73 -4.27
CA GLU A 28 -7.84 -16.88 -5.18
C GLU A 28 -6.42 -17.38 -5.36
N GLN A 29 -5.44 -16.50 -5.30
CA GLN A 29 -4.05 -16.90 -5.46
C GLN A 29 -3.27 -16.84 -4.16
N SER A 30 -3.93 -16.56 -3.06
CA SER A 30 -3.29 -16.42 -1.75
C SER A 30 -2.16 -15.42 -1.78
N LYS A 31 -2.43 -14.28 -2.38
CA LYS A 31 -1.46 -13.18 -2.46
C LYS A 31 -2.07 -11.95 -1.83
N TYR A 32 -1.42 -11.47 -0.79
CA TYR A 32 -1.92 -10.35 0.00
C TYR A 32 -0.81 -9.32 0.07
N VAL A 33 -1.14 -8.09 -0.25
CA VAL A 33 -0.15 -7.02 -0.34
C VAL A 33 -0.57 -5.89 0.57
N VAL A 34 0.38 -5.38 1.34
CA VAL A 34 0.17 -4.20 2.16
C VAL A 34 1.04 -3.10 1.60
N VAL A 35 0.41 -2.01 1.21
CA VAL A 35 1.10 -0.85 0.67
C VAL A 35 1.01 0.26 1.69
N LYS A 36 2.16 0.76 2.13
CA LYS A 36 2.25 1.87 3.05
C LYS A 36 2.77 3.07 2.30
N ARG A 37 2.13 4.20 2.48
CA ARG A 37 2.51 5.43 1.79
C ARG A 37 2.47 6.58 2.79
N TRP A 38 3.48 7.43 2.75
CA TRP A 38 3.59 8.53 3.71
C TRP A 38 4.31 9.70 3.08
N GLY A 39 4.12 10.88 3.67
CA GLY A 39 4.79 12.07 3.18
C GLY A 39 4.06 13.34 3.57
N ALA A 40 4.42 14.43 2.92
CA ALA A 40 3.75 15.70 3.14
C ALA A 40 2.36 15.67 2.50
N ASN A 41 1.43 16.37 3.13
CA ASN A 41 0.08 16.45 2.60
C ASN A 41 0.10 16.97 1.17
N GLY A 42 -0.69 16.33 0.32
CA GLY A 42 -0.79 16.72 -1.08
C GLY A 42 0.29 16.17 -1.98
N SER A 43 1.27 15.47 -1.43
CA SER A 43 2.32 14.85 -2.24
C SER A 43 2.00 13.39 -2.46
N VAL A 44 2.65 12.78 -3.46
CA VAL A 44 2.56 11.34 -3.66
C VAL A 44 3.24 10.62 -2.51
N GLY A 45 4.33 11.19 -2.01
CA GLY A 45 5.06 10.62 -0.89
C GLY A 45 5.91 9.43 -1.27
N GLN A 46 6.39 8.76 -0.25
CA GLN A 46 7.13 7.52 -0.39
C GLN A 46 6.21 6.35 -0.16
N LYS A 47 6.57 5.18 -0.69
CA LYS A 47 5.77 4.00 -0.44
C LYS A 47 6.63 2.78 -0.20
N SER A 48 6.06 1.82 0.50
CA SER A 48 6.67 0.54 0.80
C SER A 48 5.62 -0.53 0.54
N ILE A 49 6.04 -1.61 -0.10
CA ILE A 49 5.16 -2.70 -0.50
C ILE A 49 5.65 -3.97 0.15
N GLU A 50 4.74 -4.66 0.84
CA GLU A 50 5.07 -5.94 1.45
C GLU A 50 4.04 -6.97 1.03
N ALA A 51 4.52 -8.14 0.64
CA ALA A 51 3.68 -9.22 0.16
C ALA A 51 3.64 -10.35 1.17
N PHE A 52 2.49 -10.98 1.29
CA PHE A 52 2.27 -12.08 2.21
C PHE A 52 1.48 -13.17 1.51
N SER A 53 1.70 -14.41 1.93
CA SER A 53 0.93 -15.54 1.42
C SER A 53 -0.16 -15.97 2.40
N VAL A 54 -0.22 -15.37 3.57
CA VAL A 54 -1.20 -15.69 4.60
C VAL A 54 -1.94 -14.41 4.96
N LEU A 55 -3.26 -14.45 4.81
CA LEU A 55 -4.09 -13.26 5.05
C LEU A 55 -3.89 -12.72 6.45
N ARG A 56 -3.89 -13.58 7.45
CA ARG A 56 -3.77 -13.12 8.82
C ARG A 56 -2.48 -12.33 9.05
N LYS A 57 -1.39 -12.76 8.40
CA LYS A 57 -0.13 -12.05 8.56
C LYS A 57 -0.17 -10.67 7.93
N ALA A 58 -0.82 -10.56 6.79
CA ALA A 58 -0.99 -9.25 6.16
C ALA A 58 -1.83 -8.34 7.04
N GLN A 59 -2.93 -8.85 7.59
CA GLN A 59 -3.78 -8.08 8.47
C GLN A 59 -3.04 -7.64 9.73
N GLN A 60 -2.29 -8.54 10.33
CA GLN A 60 -1.52 -8.20 11.52
C GLN A 60 -0.49 -7.12 11.24
N HIS A 61 0.17 -7.21 10.08
CA HIS A 61 1.15 -6.20 9.71
C HIS A 61 0.50 -4.84 9.52
N ALA A 62 -0.63 -4.81 8.83
CA ALA A 62 -1.34 -3.56 8.60
C ALA A 62 -1.83 -2.95 9.91
N ASP A 63 -2.43 -3.78 10.77
CA ASP A 63 -2.97 -3.30 12.04
C ASP A 63 -1.86 -2.79 12.95
N LYS A 64 -0.74 -3.49 12.98
CA LYS A 64 0.38 -3.07 13.80
C LYS A 64 0.94 -1.75 13.31
N THR A 65 1.02 -1.57 12.00
CA THR A 65 1.48 -0.31 11.43
C THR A 65 0.55 0.83 11.83
N VAL A 66 -0.75 0.62 11.67
CA VAL A 66 -1.72 1.66 12.03
C VAL A 66 -1.61 2.01 13.51
N SER A 67 -1.55 1.00 14.38
CA SER A 67 -1.44 1.25 15.81
C SER A 67 -0.17 2.02 16.16
N SER A 68 0.92 1.68 15.52
CA SER A 68 2.18 2.37 15.75
C SER A 68 2.07 3.85 15.38
N LYS A 69 1.42 4.14 14.26
CA LYS A 69 1.29 5.53 13.82
C LYS A 69 0.32 6.31 14.69
N VAL A 70 -0.76 5.67 15.11
CA VAL A 70 -1.69 6.33 16.02
C VAL A 70 -0.98 6.73 17.31
N SER A 71 -0.10 5.88 17.82
CA SER A 71 0.64 6.21 19.03
C SER A 71 1.63 7.34 18.83
N ARG A 72 1.89 7.71 17.58
CA ARG A 72 2.83 8.80 17.25
C ARG A 72 2.12 10.06 16.79
N GLY A 73 0.83 10.18 17.06
CA GLY A 73 0.13 11.41 16.76
C GLY A 73 -0.64 11.42 15.46
N TYR A 74 -0.77 10.28 14.80
CA TYR A 74 -1.63 10.18 13.62
C TYR A 74 -3.03 9.79 14.04
N GLU A 75 -4.02 10.28 13.33
CA GLU A 75 -5.41 9.93 13.56
C GLU A 75 -5.99 9.32 12.30
N ILE A 76 -6.76 8.26 12.47
CA ILE A 76 -7.47 7.65 11.35
C ILE A 76 -8.57 8.61 10.91
N THR A 77 -8.56 8.97 9.63
CA THR A 77 -9.54 9.90 9.08
C THR A 77 -10.62 9.12 8.33
N PRO A 78 -11.72 9.79 7.96
CA PRO A 78 -12.75 9.14 7.17
C PRO A 78 -12.20 8.55 5.89
N SER A 79 -12.81 7.47 5.41
CA SER A 79 -12.35 6.76 4.24
C SER A 79 -12.32 7.61 2.99
N SER A 80 -13.01 8.74 2.98
CA SER A 80 -12.99 9.63 1.82
C SER A 80 -11.60 10.18 1.53
N TYR A 81 -10.68 10.09 2.48
CA TYR A 81 -9.32 10.53 2.27
C TYR A 81 -8.38 9.39 1.89
N GLY A 82 -8.86 8.17 1.90
CA GLY A 82 -8.04 7.03 1.51
C GLY A 82 -8.04 6.80 0.02
N LEU A 83 -7.68 5.60 -0.37
CA LEU A 83 -7.55 5.22 -1.77
C LEU A 83 -8.84 5.48 -2.52
N HIS A 84 -8.86 6.50 -3.38
CA HIS A 84 -10.03 6.90 -4.16
C HIS A 84 -11.31 7.00 -3.33
N GLY A 85 -11.17 7.34 -2.04
CA GLY A 85 -12.32 7.45 -1.18
C GLY A 85 -12.91 6.13 -0.73
N ILE A 86 -12.17 5.04 -0.92
CA ILE A 86 -12.66 3.70 -0.59
C ILE A 86 -12.18 3.30 0.79
N GLY A 87 -13.10 2.94 1.68
CA GLY A 87 -12.72 2.37 2.98
C GLY A 87 -12.47 0.87 2.86
N ALA A 88 -13.48 0.16 2.38
CA ALA A 88 -13.37 -1.27 2.11
C ALA A 88 -14.22 -1.56 0.89
N SER A 89 -13.69 -2.30 -0.08
CA SER A 89 -14.39 -2.53 -1.33
C SER A 89 -13.80 -3.72 -2.07
N GLU A 90 -14.51 -4.18 -3.08
CA GLU A 90 -14.01 -5.19 -4.00
C GLU A 90 -13.97 -4.60 -5.40
N VAL A 91 -12.86 -4.80 -6.08
CA VAL A 91 -12.63 -4.22 -7.40
C VAL A 91 -12.34 -5.34 -8.38
N SER A 92 -12.99 -5.27 -9.53
CA SER A 92 -12.87 -6.30 -10.55
C SER A 92 -11.51 -6.28 -11.23
N VAL A 93 -11.01 -7.46 -11.54
CA VAL A 93 -9.79 -7.62 -12.32
C VAL A 93 -10.11 -7.66 -13.80
N ASP A 94 -11.27 -8.22 -14.14
CA ASP A 94 -11.58 -8.59 -15.53
C ASP A 94 -11.68 -7.42 -16.49
N ASP A 95 -12.11 -6.27 -16.00
CA ASP A 95 -12.27 -5.10 -16.87
C ASP A 95 -11.14 -4.09 -16.67
N GLY A 96 -10.09 -4.49 -15.99
CA GLY A 96 -8.94 -3.61 -15.78
C GLY A 96 -9.15 -2.55 -14.72
N ALA A 97 -10.24 -2.63 -13.96
CA ALA A 97 -10.53 -1.61 -12.95
C ALA A 97 -9.44 -1.53 -11.90
N ILE A 98 -8.94 -2.68 -11.44
CA ILE A 98 -7.89 -2.68 -10.42
C ILE A 98 -6.61 -2.04 -10.96
N ASN A 99 -6.29 -2.28 -12.23
CA ASN A 99 -5.09 -1.71 -12.83
C ASN A 99 -5.19 -0.18 -12.87
N ARG A 100 -6.32 0.32 -13.30
CA ARG A 100 -6.54 1.75 -13.38
C ARG A 100 -6.49 2.39 -12.01
N LEU A 101 -7.15 1.76 -11.05
CA LEU A 101 -7.23 2.30 -9.70
C LEU A 101 -5.85 2.41 -9.07
N VAL A 102 -5.04 1.35 -9.18
CA VAL A 102 -3.71 1.34 -8.59
C VAL A 102 -2.81 2.36 -9.27
N ARG A 103 -2.84 2.42 -10.59
CA ARG A 103 -2.00 3.36 -11.32
C ARG A 103 -2.37 4.80 -11.07
N ASP A 104 -3.67 5.07 -10.99
CA ASP A 104 -4.12 6.43 -10.75
C ASP A 104 -3.75 6.91 -9.36
N HIS A 105 -3.84 6.01 -8.39
CA HIS A 105 -3.58 6.41 -7.01
C HIS A 105 -2.09 6.57 -6.72
N TYR A 106 -1.28 5.66 -7.23
CA TYR A 106 0.14 5.63 -6.89
C TYR A 106 1.04 6.21 -7.98
N GLY A 107 0.49 6.57 -9.12
CA GLY A 107 1.27 7.08 -10.24
C GLY A 107 1.89 5.99 -11.07
N SER A 108 2.17 4.86 -10.46
CA SER A 108 2.62 3.64 -11.10
C SER A 108 2.17 2.52 -10.19
N GLY A 109 2.09 1.34 -10.65
CA GLY A 109 1.56 0.29 -9.79
C GLY A 109 1.97 -1.09 -10.21
N GLU A 110 2.96 -1.17 -11.09
CA GLU A 110 3.37 -2.46 -11.60
C GLU A 110 3.82 -3.39 -10.51
N GLU A 111 4.57 -2.87 -9.53
CA GLU A 111 5.04 -3.71 -8.43
C GLU A 111 3.89 -4.29 -7.62
N ILE A 112 2.89 -3.45 -7.36
CA ILE A 112 1.72 -3.91 -6.61
C ILE A 112 0.99 -4.98 -7.39
N LEU A 113 0.79 -4.76 -8.67
CA LEU A 113 0.08 -5.71 -9.51
C LEU A 113 0.86 -7.01 -9.66
N GLU A 114 2.16 -6.94 -9.76
CA GLU A 114 3.00 -8.13 -9.81
C GLU A 114 2.87 -8.97 -8.55
N GLU A 115 2.94 -8.31 -7.40
CA GLU A 115 2.84 -9.02 -6.13
C GLU A 115 1.47 -9.62 -5.92
N LEU A 116 0.45 -9.05 -6.55
CA LEU A 116 -0.89 -9.61 -6.51
C LEU A 116 -1.10 -10.72 -7.53
N GLY A 117 -0.12 -10.97 -8.39
CA GLY A 117 -0.25 -11.98 -9.43
C GLY A 117 -1.08 -11.54 -10.62
N LEU A 118 -1.26 -10.23 -10.80
CA LEU A 118 -2.12 -9.69 -11.85
C LEU A 118 -1.35 -9.11 -13.02
N PHE A 119 -0.05 -9.04 -12.91
CA PHE A 119 0.78 -8.46 -13.95
C PHE A 119 2.08 -9.25 -14.02
N GLU A 120 2.36 -9.78 -15.19
CA GLU A 120 3.62 -10.49 -15.40
C GLU A 120 4.53 -9.63 -16.22
N ARG A 121 5.68 -9.33 -15.66
CA ARG A 121 6.69 -8.57 -16.38
C ARG A 121 7.45 -9.52 -17.27
N GLU A 122 7.57 -9.17 -18.53
CA GLU A 122 8.41 -9.91 -19.42
C GLU A 122 9.85 -9.66 -19.06
N ILE A 123 10.59 -10.73 -18.80
CA ILE A 123 12.00 -10.65 -18.49
C ILE A 123 12.73 -10.96 -19.77
N ASP A 124 13.52 -10.00 -20.22
CA ASP A 124 14.38 -10.22 -21.38
C ASP A 124 15.51 -11.15 -20.94
N PRO A 125 15.63 -12.32 -21.54
CA PRO A 125 16.67 -13.24 -21.13
C PRO A 125 18.07 -12.67 -21.29
N ASP A 126 18.22 -11.73 -22.19
CA ASP A 126 19.52 -11.10 -22.42
C ASP A 126 19.89 -10.12 -21.33
N GLU A 127 18.91 -9.63 -20.62
CA GLU A 127 19.15 -8.71 -19.50
C GLU A 127 19.47 -9.46 -18.22
N GLY A 128 19.20 -10.73 -18.22
CA GLY A 128 19.43 -11.52 -17.04
C GLY A 128 18.45 -11.20 -15.93
N GLU A 129 18.95 -11.25 -14.72
CA GLU A 129 18.14 -11.06 -13.55
C GLU A 129 17.79 -9.62 -13.34
N ILE A 130 16.53 -9.36 -13.10
CA ILE A 130 16.11 -8.03 -12.68
C ILE A 130 16.28 -7.97 -11.18
N VAL A 131 17.12 -7.07 -10.75
CA VAL A 131 17.33 -6.86 -9.33
C VAL A 131 16.37 -5.78 -8.89
N TYR A 132 15.47 -6.13 -8.00
CA TYR A 132 14.61 -5.14 -7.41
C TYR A 132 15.33 -4.52 -6.24
N GLU A 133 15.45 -3.22 -6.30
CA GLU A 133 15.88 -2.54 -5.10
C GLU A 133 14.69 -2.48 -4.20
N GLU A 134 14.84 -3.02 -3.02
CA GLU A 134 13.77 -2.91 -2.06
C GLU A 134 13.60 -1.45 -1.71
N PRO A 135 12.33 -1.01 -1.59
CA PRO A 135 12.11 0.36 -1.13
C PRO A 135 12.78 0.52 0.20
N GLU A 136 13.23 1.71 0.46
CA GLU A 136 13.83 2.00 1.74
C GLU A 136 12.89 1.60 2.85
N PRO A 137 13.42 1.01 3.91
CA PRO A 137 12.56 0.62 5.01
C PRO A 137 11.80 1.81 5.49
N GLU A 138 10.59 1.54 5.92
CA GLU A 138 9.78 2.57 6.48
C GLU A 138 10.50 3.20 7.65
N PRO A 139 10.46 4.52 7.75
CA PRO A 139 11.26 5.22 8.74
C PRO A 139 10.75 5.11 10.16
N GLU A 140 9.99 4.11 10.46
CA GLU A 140 9.45 3.99 11.81
C GLU A 140 10.49 3.68 12.86
N ARG A 141 11.59 3.10 12.46
CA ARG A 141 12.63 2.81 13.43
C ARG A 141 13.46 4.02 13.74
N GLY A 142 13.34 5.03 12.94
CA GLY A 142 14.05 6.25 13.20
C GLY A 142 13.19 7.10 14.10
N GLU A 143 13.60 7.29 15.32
CA GLU A 143 12.83 8.12 16.23
C GLU A 143 12.69 9.52 15.68
N GLU A 144 13.61 9.91 14.85
CA GLU A 144 13.51 11.17 14.17
C GLU A 144 12.25 11.25 13.34
N TRP A 145 11.71 10.14 12.95
CA TRP A 145 10.48 10.13 12.17
C TRP A 145 9.28 10.52 12.99
N GLY A 146 9.34 10.27 14.27
CA GLY A 146 8.30 10.72 15.15
C GLY A 146 8.31 12.22 15.34
N SER A 147 9.40 12.85 14.99
CA SER A 147 9.53 14.28 15.18
C SER A 147 9.05 15.10 13.99
N TRP A 148 8.64 14.48 12.97
CA TRP A 148 8.18 15.18 11.77
C TRP A 148 7.19 16.26 12.06
#